data_fca904af4a6a8bcd0e575318169e5209
#
_entry.id   fca904af4a6a8bcd0e575318169e5209
#
_cell.length_a   1.000
_cell.length_b   1.000
_cell.length_c   1.000
_cell.angle_alpha   90.00
_cell.angle_beta   90.00
_cell.angle_gamma   90.00
#
_symmetry.space_group_name_H-M   'P 1'
#
loop_
_entity.id
_entity.type
_entity.pdbx_description
1 polymer ?
#
loop_
_entity_poly.entity_id
_entity_poly.type
_entity_poly.pdbx_seq_one_letter_code
_entity_poly.pdbx_strand_id
1 'polypeptide(L)'
;MKKVLFAGLLAIAGVSVSAQNLIKNEKFATEVKTKVTNANKATAGEWFIMNNEADGATTIAWEQTGDAKYPNAMKIDNSGAEKNIFWYKAFLGQRVTDGLEKGIYVLTFYAKAKEAGTPVSVYIKQTNEEKNDNGKYNTTFFMRRDYDADAQPNASGAQYNFKIKDADKWTKVVVYYDMGQVVNAISSKKSNANLEVSDTDDDAAILKDCYVAILSLGKGGVVEISDVTLKKK
;
A
#
# COMPACT_ATOMS: atom_id res chain seq x y z
N MET A 1 59.63 -20.46 -31.97
CA MET A 1 58.57 -19.44 -31.91
C MET A 1 57.45 -19.96 -31.02
N LYS A 2 57.37 -19.47 -29.78
CA LYS A 2 56.34 -19.86 -28.79
C LYS A 2 55.19 -18.85 -28.90
N LYS A 3 54.00 -19.31 -29.30
CA LYS A 3 52.75 -18.50 -29.28
C LYS A 3 52.19 -18.47 -27.89
N VAL A 4 52.15 -17.32 -27.24
CA VAL A 4 51.48 -17.07 -25.97
C VAL A 4 50.04 -16.69 -26.32
N LEU A 5 49.10 -17.56 -25.94
CA LEU A 5 47.65 -17.26 -25.95
C LEU A 5 47.32 -16.47 -24.71
N PHE A 6 46.91 -15.21 -24.85
CA PHE A 6 46.26 -14.43 -23.81
C PHE A 6 44.76 -14.80 -23.80
N ALA A 7 44.35 -15.55 -22.79
CA ALA A 7 42.95 -15.73 -22.53
C ALA A 7 42.49 -14.57 -21.59
N GLY A 8 41.82 -13.60 -22.21
CA GLY A 8 41.17 -12.50 -21.50
C GLY A 8 39.96 -13.02 -20.75
N LEU A 9 40.03 -13.07 -19.40
CA LEU A 9 38.89 -13.31 -18.54
C LEU A 9 38.03 -12.03 -18.54
N LEU A 10 36.90 -12.03 -19.27
CA LEU A 10 35.88 -11.01 -19.10
C LEU A 10 35.14 -11.29 -17.82
N ALA A 11 35.49 -10.59 -16.74
CA ALA A 11 34.68 -10.54 -15.51
C ALA A 11 33.45 -9.70 -15.82
N ILE A 12 32.32 -10.36 -16.11
CA ILE A 12 31.01 -9.72 -16.12
C ILE A 12 30.69 -9.44 -14.66
N ALA A 13 31.00 -8.21 -14.21
CA ALA A 13 30.48 -7.70 -12.95
C ALA A 13 28.96 -7.62 -13.11
N GLY A 14 28.25 -8.59 -12.59
CA GLY A 14 26.80 -8.56 -12.50
C GLY A 14 26.41 -7.39 -11.59
N VAL A 15 26.08 -6.26 -12.18
CA VAL A 15 25.44 -5.15 -11.47
C VAL A 15 24.08 -5.67 -11.07
N SER A 16 23.93 -6.08 -9.83
CA SER A 16 22.61 -6.32 -9.24
C SER A 16 21.91 -4.97 -9.19
N VAL A 17 21.09 -4.66 -10.20
CA VAL A 17 20.19 -3.51 -10.15
C VAL A 17 19.21 -3.79 -9.01
N SER A 18 19.46 -3.20 -7.85
CA SER A 18 18.49 -3.20 -6.77
C SER A 18 17.21 -2.56 -7.29
N ALA A 19 16.09 -3.29 -7.22
CA ALA A 19 14.81 -2.76 -7.67
C ALA A 19 14.52 -1.42 -6.98
N GLN A 20 14.21 -0.41 -7.78
CA GLN A 20 13.92 0.94 -7.29
C GLN A 20 12.73 0.92 -6.34
N ASN A 21 12.85 1.62 -5.21
CA ASN A 21 11.70 1.88 -4.34
C ASN A 21 10.80 2.95 -4.98
N LEU A 22 9.55 2.61 -5.21
CA LEU A 22 8.56 3.52 -5.80
C LEU A 22 7.96 4.47 -4.76
N ILE A 23 8.08 4.15 -3.46
CA ILE A 23 7.61 5.01 -2.37
C ILE A 23 8.68 6.06 -2.06
N LYS A 24 8.27 7.32 -2.00
CA LYS A 24 9.08 8.47 -1.59
C LYS A 24 8.89 8.77 -0.11
N ASN A 25 9.89 9.40 0.51
CA ASN A 25 9.86 9.70 1.95
C ASN A 25 9.43 8.47 2.78
N GLU A 26 10.00 7.31 2.46
CA GLU A 26 9.62 6.00 3.00
C GLU A 26 9.76 5.92 4.53
N LYS A 27 10.69 6.70 5.10
CA LYS A 27 10.97 6.78 6.54
C LYS A 27 10.31 7.95 7.25
N PHE A 28 9.45 8.67 6.52
CA PHE A 28 8.80 9.88 7.03
C PHE A 28 9.79 10.92 7.60
N ALA A 29 10.98 11.02 7.00
CA ALA A 29 12.00 11.99 7.40
C ALA A 29 11.51 13.44 7.24
N THR A 30 10.63 13.67 6.28
CA THR A 30 9.88 14.91 6.11
C THR A 30 8.47 14.75 6.63
N GLU A 31 8.00 15.71 7.42
CA GLU A 31 6.65 15.72 7.99
C GLU A 31 5.56 15.64 6.91
N VAL A 32 4.55 14.83 7.14
CA VAL A 32 3.37 14.67 6.26
C VAL A 32 2.22 15.50 6.80
N LYS A 33 1.84 16.55 6.06
CA LYS A 33 0.75 17.49 6.43
C LYS A 33 -0.40 17.53 5.44
N THR A 34 -0.18 17.01 4.23
CA THR A 34 -1.13 17.13 3.12
C THR A 34 -2.40 16.36 3.43
N LYS A 35 -3.52 17.07 3.58
CA LYS A 35 -4.85 16.50 3.77
C LYS A 35 -5.64 16.62 2.48
N VAL A 36 -6.27 15.55 2.05
CA VAL A 36 -7.13 15.53 0.86
C VAL A 36 -8.49 14.90 1.17
N THR A 37 -9.51 15.34 0.46
CA THR A 37 -10.86 14.73 0.52
C THR A 37 -11.06 13.66 -0.55
N ASN A 38 -10.12 13.58 -1.52
CA ASN A 38 -10.10 12.59 -2.58
C ASN A 38 -8.63 12.36 -3.00
N ALA A 39 -8.25 11.10 -3.19
CA ALA A 39 -6.89 10.71 -3.56
C ALA A 39 -6.42 11.32 -4.90
N ASN A 40 -7.32 11.62 -5.85
CA ASN A 40 -6.96 12.26 -7.12
C ASN A 40 -6.47 13.71 -6.98
N LYS A 41 -6.68 14.33 -5.82
CA LYS A 41 -6.17 15.67 -5.49
C LYS A 41 -4.78 15.64 -4.84
N ALA A 42 -4.27 14.45 -4.53
CA ALA A 42 -2.94 14.31 -3.95
C ALA A 42 -1.86 14.51 -5.02
N THR A 43 -0.75 15.11 -4.62
CA THR A 43 0.45 15.23 -5.47
C THR A 43 1.09 13.87 -5.66
N ALA A 44 1.51 13.56 -6.89
CA ALA A 44 2.24 12.34 -7.20
C ALA A 44 3.56 12.25 -6.40
N GLY A 45 3.82 11.08 -5.83
CA GLY A 45 5.03 10.82 -5.03
C GLY A 45 5.03 11.45 -3.63
N GLU A 46 3.96 12.15 -3.22
CA GLU A 46 3.83 12.68 -1.87
C GLU A 46 2.86 11.85 -1.03
N TRP A 47 3.19 11.73 0.26
CA TRP A 47 2.25 11.18 1.24
C TRP A 47 1.10 12.14 1.50
N PHE A 48 -0.10 11.61 1.62
CA PHE A 48 -1.29 12.37 1.95
C PHE A 48 -2.13 11.67 3.02
N ILE A 49 -2.91 12.45 3.72
CA ILE A 49 -3.88 12.00 4.72
C ILE A 49 -5.27 12.17 4.13
N MET A 50 -6.00 11.08 3.97
CA MET A 50 -7.42 11.12 3.71
C MET A 50 -8.17 10.81 5.01
N ASN A 51 -9.07 11.70 5.41
CA ASN A 51 -9.89 11.50 6.59
C ASN A 51 -11.26 12.16 6.38
N ASN A 52 -12.24 11.34 6.05
CA ASN A 52 -13.65 11.72 5.85
C ASN A 52 -14.54 11.13 6.96
N GLU A 53 -13.96 10.75 8.10
CA GLU A 53 -14.72 10.38 9.32
C GLU A 53 -15.23 11.64 10.03
N ALA A 54 -16.14 11.46 10.96
CA ALA A 54 -16.60 12.53 11.84
C ALA A 54 -15.44 13.10 12.67
N ASP A 55 -15.53 14.36 13.02
CA ASP A 55 -14.52 15.05 13.83
C ASP A 55 -14.21 14.26 15.11
N GLY A 56 -12.91 14.05 15.35
CA GLY A 56 -12.43 13.32 16.53
C GLY A 56 -12.52 11.79 16.45
N ALA A 57 -13.17 11.20 15.43
CA ALA A 57 -13.25 9.75 15.31
C ALA A 57 -11.90 9.11 14.97
N THR A 58 -11.17 9.72 14.06
CA THR A 58 -9.84 9.26 13.59
C THR A 58 -8.90 10.44 13.48
N THR A 59 -7.68 10.27 13.95
CA THR A 59 -6.58 11.21 13.70
C THR A 59 -5.47 10.48 12.95
N ILE A 60 -4.94 11.11 11.90
CA ILE A 60 -3.75 10.65 11.21
C ILE A 60 -2.73 11.77 11.22
N ALA A 61 -1.59 11.54 11.86
CA ALA A 61 -0.58 12.57 12.08
C ALA A 61 0.84 12.01 12.00
N TRP A 62 1.76 12.84 11.54
CA TRP A 62 3.19 12.56 11.65
C TRP A 62 3.67 12.78 13.08
N GLU A 63 4.58 11.92 13.56
CA GLU A 63 5.20 12.07 14.86
C GLU A 63 6.65 11.57 14.89
N GLN A 64 7.42 12.10 15.84
CA GLN A 64 8.71 11.54 16.23
C GLN A 64 8.47 10.47 17.30
N THR A 65 8.94 9.26 17.04
CA THR A 65 8.65 8.10 17.90
C THR A 65 9.58 7.97 19.11
N GLY A 66 10.75 8.62 19.06
CA GLY A 66 11.84 8.39 20.01
C GLY A 66 12.61 7.06 19.83
N ASP A 67 12.20 6.22 18.89
CA ASP A 67 12.88 4.98 18.53
C ASP A 67 14.06 5.26 17.59
N ALA A 68 15.27 4.78 17.93
CA ALA A 68 16.47 5.03 17.13
C ALA A 68 16.41 4.39 15.73
N LYS A 69 15.70 3.28 15.57
CA LYS A 69 15.58 2.56 14.30
C LYS A 69 14.46 3.13 13.43
N TYR A 70 13.37 3.57 14.06
CA TYR A 70 12.19 4.14 13.40
C TYR A 70 11.89 5.52 13.98
N PRO A 71 12.76 6.52 13.75
CA PRO A 71 12.68 7.82 14.45
C PRO A 71 11.43 8.62 14.12
N ASN A 72 10.81 8.35 12.97
CA ASN A 72 9.59 9.02 12.53
C ASN A 72 8.54 8.00 12.09
N ALA A 73 7.29 8.33 12.33
CA ALA A 73 6.15 7.51 11.92
C ALA A 73 4.94 8.35 11.56
N MET A 74 4.02 7.72 10.86
CA MET A 74 2.64 8.18 10.76
C MET A 74 1.80 7.42 11.76
N LYS A 75 1.14 8.12 12.66
CA LYS A 75 0.21 7.55 13.64
C LYS A 75 -1.20 7.65 13.13
N ILE A 76 -1.90 6.52 13.13
CA ILE A 76 -3.33 6.40 12.89
C ILE A 76 -3.99 6.08 14.22
N ASP A 77 -4.80 6.98 14.73
CA ASP A 77 -5.43 6.92 16.04
C ASP A 77 -6.95 6.94 15.90
N ASN A 78 -7.57 5.80 16.19
CA ASN A 78 -9.02 5.59 16.17
C ASN A 78 -9.63 5.55 17.59
N SER A 79 -8.92 6.10 18.58
CA SER A 79 -9.40 6.07 19.99
C SER A 79 -10.72 6.81 20.18
N GLY A 80 -11.00 7.81 19.34
CA GLY A 80 -12.28 8.52 19.32
C GLY A 80 -13.40 7.84 18.52
N ALA A 81 -13.12 6.72 17.85
CA ALA A 81 -14.11 6.08 16.98
C ALA A 81 -15.09 5.22 17.80
N GLU A 82 -16.39 5.43 17.61
CA GLU A 82 -17.45 4.62 18.21
C GLU A 82 -17.68 3.29 17.47
N LYS A 83 -17.28 3.19 16.22
CA LYS A 83 -17.42 2.04 15.33
C LYS A 83 -16.17 1.82 14.51
N ASN A 84 -16.06 0.65 13.86
CA ASN A 84 -14.98 0.36 12.92
C ASN A 84 -14.98 1.36 11.77
N ILE A 85 -13.77 1.74 11.33
CA ILE A 85 -13.54 2.67 10.24
C ILE A 85 -13.70 1.94 8.91
N PHE A 86 -14.41 2.55 7.97
CA PHE A 86 -14.51 2.02 6.62
C PHE A 86 -13.21 2.26 5.84
N TRP A 87 -12.80 1.27 5.04
CA TRP A 87 -11.55 1.26 4.29
C TRP A 87 -11.32 2.50 3.39
N TYR A 88 -12.38 3.16 2.94
CA TYR A 88 -12.33 4.31 2.05
C TYR A 88 -12.42 5.66 2.75
N LYS A 89 -12.61 5.69 4.08
CA LYS A 89 -12.87 6.94 4.78
C LYS A 89 -11.64 7.57 5.42
N ALA A 90 -10.78 6.78 6.05
CA ALA A 90 -9.59 7.31 6.71
C ALA A 90 -8.39 6.40 6.46
N PHE A 91 -7.35 6.94 5.82
CA PHE A 91 -6.12 6.22 5.53
C PHE A 91 -4.95 7.18 5.25
N LEU A 92 -3.75 6.66 5.44
CA LEU A 92 -2.52 7.23 4.95
C LEU A 92 -2.29 6.73 3.52
N GLY A 93 -2.06 7.62 2.56
CA GLY A 93 -1.85 7.23 1.17
C GLY A 93 -0.62 7.85 0.53
N GLN A 94 -0.08 7.18 -0.47
CA GLN A 94 0.88 7.79 -1.39
C GLN A 94 0.51 7.45 -2.83
N ARG A 95 0.39 8.48 -3.67
CA ARG A 95 0.10 8.33 -5.09
C ARG A 95 1.36 7.96 -5.85
N VAL A 96 1.27 6.91 -6.66
CA VAL A 96 2.34 6.38 -7.51
C VAL A 96 1.91 6.53 -8.96
N THR A 97 2.67 7.30 -9.76
CA THR A 97 2.34 7.62 -11.15
C THR A 97 3.40 7.13 -12.13
N ASP A 98 4.58 6.76 -11.65
CA ASP A 98 5.72 6.40 -12.47
C ASP A 98 6.31 5.04 -12.09
N GLY A 99 6.80 4.32 -13.07
CA GLY A 99 7.60 3.11 -12.88
C GLY A 99 6.81 1.86 -12.54
N LEU A 100 5.49 1.87 -12.69
CA LEU A 100 4.67 0.66 -12.56
C LEU A 100 4.60 -0.09 -13.89
N GLU A 101 4.94 -1.35 -13.83
CA GLU A 101 4.83 -2.31 -14.92
C GLU A 101 4.18 -3.58 -14.40
N LYS A 102 3.70 -4.43 -15.29
CA LYS A 102 3.26 -5.78 -14.90
C LYS A 102 4.37 -6.54 -14.18
N GLY A 103 4.00 -7.37 -13.25
CA GLY A 103 4.91 -8.20 -12.47
C GLY A 103 4.58 -8.20 -10.98
N ILE A 104 5.39 -8.93 -10.23
CA ILE A 104 5.20 -9.05 -8.78
C ILE A 104 5.93 -7.91 -8.09
N TYR A 105 5.23 -7.23 -7.19
CA TYR A 105 5.79 -6.20 -6.33
C TYR A 105 5.66 -6.60 -4.87
N VAL A 106 6.61 -6.14 -4.07
CA VAL A 106 6.64 -6.36 -2.63
C VAL A 106 6.43 -5.02 -1.94
N LEU A 107 5.32 -4.88 -1.26
CA LEU A 107 5.06 -3.80 -0.32
C LEU A 107 5.55 -4.24 1.06
N THR A 108 6.44 -3.46 1.64
CA THR A 108 6.95 -3.70 2.99
C THR A 108 6.80 -2.46 3.82
N PHE A 109 6.39 -2.60 5.07
CA PHE A 109 6.39 -1.53 6.06
C PHE A 109 6.52 -2.09 7.47
N TYR A 110 6.77 -1.22 8.43
CA TYR A 110 6.75 -1.57 9.84
C TYR A 110 5.55 -0.92 10.51
N ALA A 111 4.88 -1.69 11.35
CA ALA A 111 3.73 -1.25 12.12
C ALA A 111 3.93 -1.57 13.60
N LYS A 112 3.56 -0.62 14.47
CA LYS A 112 3.58 -0.79 15.92
C LYS A 112 2.20 -0.36 16.46
N ALA A 113 1.54 -1.22 17.19
CA ALA A 113 0.25 -0.92 17.80
C ALA A 113 0.36 -0.76 19.31
N LYS A 114 -0.41 0.16 19.87
CA LYS A 114 -0.52 0.34 21.33
C LYS A 114 -1.12 -0.89 22.02
N GLU A 115 -2.00 -1.62 21.32
CA GLU A 115 -2.66 -2.81 21.85
C GLU A 115 -2.52 -3.99 20.89
N ALA A 116 -2.27 -5.18 21.44
CA ALA A 116 -2.27 -6.42 20.69
C ALA A 116 -3.65 -6.67 20.06
N GLY A 117 -3.66 -7.24 18.87
CA GLY A 117 -4.90 -7.50 18.13
C GLY A 117 -5.41 -6.32 17.29
N THR A 118 -4.77 -5.14 17.34
CA THR A 118 -5.15 -3.98 16.54
C THR A 118 -5.11 -4.34 15.04
N PRO A 119 -6.23 -4.16 14.31
CA PRO A 119 -6.30 -4.50 12.90
C PRO A 119 -5.68 -3.39 12.05
N VAL A 120 -4.84 -3.80 11.10
CA VAL A 120 -4.27 -2.95 10.06
C VAL A 120 -4.64 -3.51 8.71
N SER A 121 -4.87 -2.65 7.76
CA SER A 121 -5.20 -3.01 6.39
C SER A 121 -4.34 -2.22 5.40
N VAL A 122 -4.08 -2.83 4.25
CA VAL A 122 -3.36 -2.18 3.15
C VAL A 122 -3.92 -2.64 1.81
N TYR A 123 -3.93 -1.72 0.83
CA TYR A 123 -4.30 -2.00 -0.55
C TYR A 123 -3.58 -1.05 -1.52
N ILE A 124 -3.57 -1.42 -2.80
CA ILE A 124 -3.13 -0.54 -3.90
C ILE A 124 -4.30 -0.39 -4.86
N LYS A 125 -4.74 0.83 -5.11
CA LYS A 125 -5.98 1.15 -5.80
C LYS A 125 -5.74 2.21 -6.88
N GLN A 126 -6.49 2.11 -7.98
CA GLN A 126 -6.53 3.16 -9.01
C GLN A 126 -6.97 4.50 -8.41
N THR A 127 -6.27 5.58 -8.80
CA THR A 127 -6.55 6.92 -8.28
C THR A 127 -7.79 7.53 -8.93
N ASN A 128 -7.82 7.55 -10.26
CA ASN A 128 -8.92 8.12 -11.03
C ASN A 128 -9.88 7.01 -11.46
N GLU A 129 -11.04 6.94 -10.82
CA GLU A 129 -12.07 5.99 -11.16
C GLU A 129 -13.17 6.67 -11.98
N GLU A 130 -13.57 6.01 -13.05
CA GLU A 130 -14.68 6.43 -13.85
C GLU A 130 -16.00 5.88 -13.29
N LYS A 131 -17.07 6.64 -13.48
CA LYS A 131 -18.41 6.15 -13.19
C LYS A 131 -18.85 5.23 -14.32
N ASN A 132 -19.43 4.09 -13.96
CA ASN A 132 -20.12 3.24 -14.92
C ASN A 132 -21.45 3.88 -15.39
N ASP A 133 -22.13 3.24 -16.34
CA ASP A 133 -23.41 3.71 -16.91
C ASP A 133 -24.51 3.93 -15.87
N ASN A 134 -24.39 3.30 -14.70
CA ASN A 134 -25.32 3.48 -13.58
C ASN A 134 -24.89 4.62 -12.63
N GLY A 135 -23.88 5.41 -12.99
CA GLY A 135 -23.35 6.53 -12.21
C GLY A 135 -22.58 6.12 -10.98
N LYS A 136 -22.18 4.85 -10.85
CA LYS A 136 -21.41 4.31 -9.73
C LYS A 136 -19.97 4.09 -10.12
N TYR A 137 -19.06 4.32 -9.18
CA TYR A 137 -17.64 4.05 -9.38
C TYR A 137 -17.37 2.54 -9.38
N ASN A 138 -16.67 2.08 -10.41
CA ASN A 138 -15.99 0.80 -10.38
C ASN A 138 -14.66 1.01 -9.68
N THR A 139 -14.44 0.27 -8.61
CA THR A 139 -13.21 0.38 -7.83
C THR A 139 -12.25 -0.69 -8.29
N THR A 140 -11.11 -0.28 -8.85
CA THR A 140 -10.07 -1.18 -9.36
C THR A 140 -8.89 -1.20 -8.40
N PHE A 141 -8.49 -2.40 -7.99
CA PHE A 141 -7.35 -2.66 -7.12
C PHE A 141 -6.37 -3.60 -7.82
N PHE A 142 -5.08 -3.51 -7.49
CA PHE A 142 -4.18 -4.59 -7.81
C PHE A 142 -4.45 -5.82 -6.97
N MET A 143 -4.28 -6.99 -7.59
CA MET A 143 -4.45 -8.28 -6.94
C MET A 143 -3.36 -8.49 -5.90
N ARG A 144 -3.75 -8.81 -4.67
CA ARG A 144 -2.82 -9.29 -3.66
C ARG A 144 -2.49 -10.76 -3.93
N ARG A 145 -1.21 -11.11 -3.87
CA ARG A 145 -0.81 -12.51 -3.80
C ARG A 145 -0.39 -12.86 -2.39
N ASP A 146 -1.04 -13.83 -1.79
CA ASP A 146 -0.47 -14.56 -0.68
C ASP A 146 0.70 -15.37 -1.23
N TYR A 147 1.82 -15.35 -0.53
CA TYR A 147 3.07 -16.00 -0.99
C TYR A 147 2.94 -17.54 -1.09
N ASP A 148 1.83 -18.09 -0.65
CA ASP A 148 1.49 -19.48 -0.85
C ASP A 148 1.04 -19.64 -2.31
N ALA A 149 1.88 -20.26 -3.15
CA ALA A 149 1.65 -20.43 -4.58
C ALA A 149 0.35 -21.20 -4.89
N ASP A 150 -0.22 -21.88 -3.90
CA ASP A 150 -1.45 -22.66 -3.99
C ASP A 150 -2.68 -21.93 -3.41
N ALA A 151 -2.50 -20.74 -2.81
CA ALA A 151 -3.62 -19.99 -2.29
C ALA A 151 -4.46 -19.42 -3.44
N GLN A 152 -5.69 -19.92 -3.58
CA GLN A 152 -6.68 -19.31 -4.46
C GLN A 152 -6.89 -17.85 -4.04
N PRO A 153 -6.89 -16.89 -4.97
CA PRO A 153 -7.21 -15.52 -4.65
C PRO A 153 -8.59 -15.47 -4.02
N ASN A 154 -8.67 -15.07 -2.76
CA ASN A 154 -9.96 -14.93 -2.11
C ASN A 154 -10.69 -13.68 -2.64
N ALA A 155 -11.99 -13.62 -2.42
CA ALA A 155 -12.85 -12.53 -2.87
C ALA A 155 -12.44 -11.15 -2.29
N SER A 156 -11.59 -11.10 -1.27
CA SER A 156 -10.94 -9.91 -0.73
C SER A 156 -9.49 -9.73 -1.23
N GLY A 157 -9.15 -10.33 -2.38
CA GLY A 157 -7.81 -10.38 -2.94
C GLY A 157 -7.07 -9.05 -3.12
N ALA A 158 -7.80 -7.95 -3.07
CA ALA A 158 -7.23 -6.61 -3.13
C ALA A 158 -6.69 -6.12 -1.77
N GLN A 159 -7.37 -6.44 -0.68
CA GLN A 159 -7.12 -5.87 0.63
C GLN A 159 -6.44 -6.89 1.55
N TYR A 160 -5.27 -6.55 2.07
CA TYR A 160 -4.60 -7.35 3.09
C TYR A 160 -4.98 -6.85 4.48
N ASN A 161 -5.67 -7.69 5.23
CA ASN A 161 -6.08 -7.41 6.60
C ASN A 161 -5.30 -8.32 7.56
N PHE A 162 -4.66 -7.73 8.55
CA PHE A 162 -3.92 -8.47 9.56
C PHE A 162 -4.08 -7.80 10.93
N LYS A 163 -3.70 -8.53 11.98
CA LYS A 163 -3.71 -8.02 13.35
C LYS A 163 -2.28 -7.98 13.87
N ILE A 164 -1.89 -6.86 14.46
CA ILE A 164 -0.61 -6.75 15.17
C ILE A 164 -0.67 -7.65 16.39
N LYS A 165 0.24 -8.62 16.48
CA LYS A 165 0.21 -9.65 17.53
C LYS A 165 0.69 -9.14 18.88
N ASP A 166 1.74 -8.32 18.89
CA ASP A 166 2.40 -7.82 20.09
C ASP A 166 2.19 -6.31 20.24
N ALA A 167 1.75 -5.88 21.43
CA ALA A 167 1.68 -4.46 21.75
C ALA A 167 3.08 -3.84 21.81
N ASP A 168 3.19 -2.57 21.45
CA ASP A 168 4.39 -1.72 21.54
C ASP A 168 5.65 -2.29 20.86
N LYS A 169 5.48 -3.23 19.92
CA LYS A 169 6.57 -3.79 19.12
C LYS A 169 6.41 -3.50 17.65
N TRP A 170 7.49 -3.04 17.03
CA TRP A 170 7.56 -2.89 15.58
C TRP A 170 7.51 -4.27 14.90
N THR A 171 6.46 -4.48 14.11
CA THR A 171 6.24 -5.69 13.34
C THR A 171 6.45 -5.39 11.87
N LYS A 172 7.31 -6.17 11.21
CA LYS A 172 7.49 -6.09 9.77
C LYS A 172 6.30 -6.72 9.07
N VAL A 173 5.70 -5.97 8.16
CA VAL A 173 4.61 -6.42 7.28
C VAL A 173 5.14 -6.54 5.87
N VAL A 174 4.85 -7.65 5.20
CA VAL A 174 5.25 -7.93 3.82
C VAL A 174 4.02 -8.40 3.07
N VAL A 175 3.67 -7.70 1.99
CA VAL A 175 2.53 -8.02 1.14
C VAL A 175 2.98 -8.06 -0.31
N TYR A 176 2.56 -9.10 -1.03
CA TYR A 176 2.87 -9.26 -2.45
C TYR A 176 1.65 -8.85 -3.28
N TYR A 177 1.89 -7.99 -4.27
CA TYR A 177 0.90 -7.58 -5.26
C TYR A 177 1.32 -8.04 -6.65
N ASP A 178 0.36 -8.55 -7.42
CA ASP A 178 0.53 -8.87 -8.82
C ASP A 178 -0.01 -7.71 -9.66
N MET A 179 0.90 -6.90 -10.20
CA MET A 179 0.51 -5.78 -11.08
C MET A 179 0.04 -6.25 -12.46
N GLY A 180 0.16 -7.55 -12.74
CA GLY A 180 -0.43 -8.20 -13.93
C GLY A 180 -1.90 -8.57 -13.75
N GLN A 181 -2.48 -8.43 -12.55
CA GLN A 181 -3.87 -8.75 -12.28
C GLN A 181 -4.56 -7.68 -11.45
N VAL A 182 -5.83 -7.42 -11.75
CA VAL A 182 -6.68 -6.48 -11.04
C VAL A 182 -7.93 -7.15 -10.50
N VAL A 183 -8.43 -6.60 -9.40
CA VAL A 183 -9.74 -6.90 -8.84
C VAL A 183 -10.65 -5.71 -9.06
N ASN A 184 -11.71 -5.90 -9.80
CA ASN A 184 -12.74 -4.90 -10.03
C ASN A 184 -13.89 -5.13 -9.06
N ALA A 185 -14.10 -4.19 -8.14
CA ALA A 185 -15.24 -4.19 -7.26
C ALA A 185 -16.37 -3.39 -7.91
N ILE A 186 -17.32 -4.08 -8.52
CA ILE A 186 -18.50 -3.47 -9.11
C ILE A 186 -19.45 -3.13 -7.98
N SER A 187 -19.65 -1.83 -7.73
CA SER A 187 -20.61 -1.39 -6.73
C SER A 187 -22.04 -1.77 -7.13
N SER A 188 -22.60 -2.79 -6.50
CA SER A 188 -24.03 -3.08 -6.58
C SER A 188 -24.74 -2.64 -5.31
N LYS A 189 -26.07 -2.48 -5.36
CA LYS A 189 -26.88 -2.14 -4.18
C LYS A 189 -26.87 -3.22 -3.09
N LYS A 190 -26.28 -4.38 -3.34
CA LYS A 190 -26.16 -5.49 -2.39
C LYS A 190 -24.68 -5.63 -2.01
N SER A 191 -24.39 -5.64 -0.75
CA SER A 191 -23.09 -5.47 -0.09
C SER A 191 -21.98 -6.49 -0.40
N ASN A 192 -22.19 -7.48 -1.25
CA ASN A 192 -21.19 -8.51 -1.58
C ASN A 192 -21.14 -8.77 -3.08
N ALA A 193 -21.31 -7.75 -3.88
CA ALA A 193 -21.36 -7.91 -5.29
C ALA A 193 -19.99 -8.20 -5.89
N ASN A 194 -20.05 -9.01 -6.83
CA ASN A 194 -19.20 -9.35 -7.94
C ASN A 194 -17.84 -8.67 -7.94
N LEU A 195 -16.88 -9.33 -7.32
CA LEU A 195 -15.48 -9.06 -7.55
C LEU A 195 -15.09 -9.83 -8.82
N GLU A 196 -14.67 -9.11 -9.82
CA GLU A 196 -14.12 -9.69 -11.03
C GLU A 196 -12.60 -9.57 -11.00
N VAL A 197 -11.93 -10.70 -11.17
CA VAL A 197 -10.48 -10.74 -11.36
C VAL A 197 -10.22 -10.80 -12.85
N SER A 198 -9.37 -9.92 -13.34
CA SER A 198 -8.94 -9.89 -14.73
C SER A 198 -7.46 -9.58 -14.86
N ASP A 199 -6.89 -9.93 -16.00
CA ASP A 199 -5.53 -9.53 -16.33
C ASP A 199 -5.46 -8.01 -16.55
N THR A 200 -4.33 -7.42 -16.16
CA THR A 200 -4.07 -6.01 -16.37
C THR A 200 -3.57 -5.80 -17.81
N ASP A 201 -4.20 -4.91 -18.56
CA ASP A 201 -3.68 -4.46 -19.84
C ASP A 201 -2.40 -3.64 -19.67
N ASP A 202 -1.50 -3.62 -20.66
CA ASP A 202 -0.22 -2.88 -20.56
C ASP A 202 -0.42 -1.38 -20.45
N ASP A 203 -1.52 -0.87 -20.98
CA ASP A 203 -1.90 0.54 -20.93
C ASP A 203 -2.94 0.87 -19.85
N ALA A 204 -3.28 -0.08 -18.99
CA ALA A 204 -4.31 0.08 -17.97
C ALA A 204 -4.07 1.32 -17.10
N ALA A 205 -5.14 2.06 -16.81
CA ALA A 205 -5.09 3.30 -16.06
C ALA A 205 -4.49 3.13 -14.66
N ILE A 206 -4.69 1.97 -14.02
CA ILE A 206 -4.13 1.67 -12.70
C ILE A 206 -2.60 1.55 -12.71
N LEU A 207 -1.97 1.13 -13.82
CA LEU A 207 -0.51 1.12 -13.97
C LEU A 207 0.07 2.53 -14.12
N LYS A 208 -0.73 3.48 -14.59
CA LYS A 208 -0.32 4.87 -14.80
C LYS A 208 -0.55 5.75 -13.59
N ASP A 209 -1.56 5.43 -12.79
CA ASP A 209 -1.96 6.26 -11.66
C ASP A 209 -2.72 5.42 -10.61
N CYS A 210 -2.03 5.07 -9.55
CA CYS A 210 -2.60 4.38 -8.40
C CYS A 210 -2.12 5.01 -7.09
N TYR A 211 -2.64 4.54 -5.97
CA TYR A 211 -2.11 4.88 -4.66
C TYR A 211 -2.04 3.66 -3.75
N VAL A 212 -1.00 3.63 -2.93
CA VAL A 212 -0.90 2.74 -1.78
C VAL A 212 -1.71 3.36 -0.65
N ALA A 213 -2.54 2.58 0.03
CA ALA A 213 -3.26 3.02 1.23
C ALA A 213 -2.96 2.10 2.41
N ILE A 214 -2.66 2.70 3.56
CA ILE A 214 -2.44 1.99 4.83
C ILE A 214 -3.40 2.59 5.86
N LEU A 215 -4.14 1.74 6.56
CA LEU A 215 -5.18 2.18 7.48
C LEU A 215 -5.33 1.22 8.68
N SER A 216 -5.94 1.72 9.74
CA SER A 216 -6.45 0.91 10.84
C SER A 216 -7.97 0.88 10.79
N LEU A 217 -8.56 -0.32 10.78
CA LEU A 217 -10.01 -0.52 10.68
C LEU A 217 -10.71 -0.59 12.03
N GLY A 218 -9.97 -0.87 13.10
CA GLY A 218 -10.53 -1.10 14.43
C GLY A 218 -10.90 0.19 15.16
N LYS A 219 -12.11 0.25 15.74
CA LYS A 219 -12.41 1.27 16.73
C LYS A 219 -11.45 1.15 17.92
N GLY A 220 -11.00 2.30 18.45
CA GLY A 220 -10.07 2.34 19.59
C GLY A 220 -8.61 2.00 19.23
N GLY A 221 -8.35 1.50 18.03
CA GLY A 221 -7.01 1.09 17.62
C GLY A 221 -6.07 2.28 17.39
N VAL A 222 -4.86 2.19 17.93
CA VAL A 222 -3.77 3.16 17.67
C VAL A 222 -2.60 2.41 17.06
N VAL A 223 -2.14 2.86 15.89
CA VAL A 223 -1.03 2.23 15.16
C VAL A 223 -0.08 3.29 14.60
N GLU A 224 1.22 3.04 14.73
CA GLU A 224 2.29 3.79 14.09
C GLU A 224 2.80 3.02 12.88
N ILE A 225 3.05 3.70 11.77
CA ILE A 225 3.55 3.14 10.50
C ILE A 225 4.85 3.82 10.14
N SER A 226 5.88 3.03 9.79
CA SER A 226 7.19 3.53 9.35
C SER A 226 7.81 2.65 8.27
N ASP A 227 8.82 3.17 7.60
CA ASP A 227 9.74 2.45 6.69
C ASP A 227 8.99 1.73 5.55
N VAL A 228 8.15 2.46 4.82
CA VAL A 228 7.29 1.92 3.76
C VAL A 228 8.04 1.82 2.44
N THR A 229 8.07 0.64 1.82
CA THR A 229 8.69 0.44 0.50
C THR A 229 7.79 -0.35 -0.44
N LEU A 230 7.81 0.00 -1.72
CA LEU A 230 7.19 -0.77 -2.79
C LEU A 230 8.23 -1.01 -3.89
N LYS A 231 8.58 -2.28 -4.12
CA LYS A 231 9.64 -2.66 -5.06
C LYS A 231 9.21 -3.82 -5.94
N LYS A 232 9.61 -3.80 -7.21
CA LYS A 232 9.45 -4.96 -8.10
C LYS A 232 10.34 -6.10 -7.59
N LYS A 233 9.82 -7.33 -7.62
CA LYS A 233 10.55 -8.54 -7.18
C LYS A 233 11.49 -9.04 -8.27
#